data_a766653303c51626e04f18ab9015db4d
#
_entry.id   a766653303c51626e04f18ab9015db4d
#
_cell.length_a   1.000
_cell.length_b   1.000
_cell.length_c   1.000
_cell.angle_alpha   90.00
_cell.angle_beta   90.00
_cell.angle_gamma   90.00
#
_symmetry.space_group_name_H-M   'P 1'
#
loop_
_entity.id
_entity.type
_entity.pdbx_description
1 polymer ?
#
loop_
_entity_poly.entity_id
_entity_poly.type
_entity_poly.pdbx_seq_one_letter_code
_entity_poly.pdbx_strand_id
1 'polypeptide(L)'
;MIQQKESPKVQNLKLDEFLMMVDVATTVRQKQEEVNKQLNIYEVRAELKNRLQETAQVSGEQLTDFQIESAINSYFDGLYSFQEPQRDFGTRIAEIYVERGRLAKKFGIPPLIGVAAAGLIWLSAEGIQSARLKSQEKNVENAVETAYQESQKLLTETQELQSSPFVDKLPTTEKAKLQSQLSNSQERLSSMGSFFRKYCSDGTAEDDITRENYQEARNGLMTMEDSISKVKTEVQDGRLIIQTQEGLILTHRNLETLIGEIRGLKPLEVFSRRAENTYSSGIGEVERRNLNEAKQKERELGGVRDDITQFSNLISQTETLYEGIRAVVREDEASQRGKNLYQEAKQLAVSADVSRLSQTVSQLQNLNTILNQDYTLRVVNRSGVKSGIDRYYTDQNGKRVSGDYLIVEAIDSEGNAFQMDIRNEEDGQIERVAMWGERIPHEVYERVKEDKLDNGIINNDIVGKKSRGYLREEMIMKGVTKQGQITRW
;
A
#
# COMPACT_ATOMS: atom_id res chain seq x y z
N MET A 1 47.57 -10.04 -15.80
CA MET A 1 47.10 -9.11 -16.85
C MET A 1 45.60 -9.32 -16.97
N ILE A 2 44.82 -8.48 -16.29
CA ILE A 2 43.37 -8.54 -16.32
C ILE A 2 42.91 -7.53 -17.37
N GLN A 3 42.37 -8.03 -18.46
CA GLN A 3 41.77 -7.18 -19.51
C GLN A 3 40.40 -6.67 -19.00
N GLN A 4 40.28 -5.38 -18.84
CA GLN A 4 39.03 -4.69 -18.63
C GLN A 4 38.16 -4.83 -19.91
N LYS A 5 36.98 -5.38 -19.72
CA LYS A 5 35.94 -5.47 -20.75
C LYS A 5 35.23 -4.10 -20.80
N GLU A 6 35.42 -3.38 -21.89
CA GLU A 6 34.73 -2.09 -22.14
C GLU A 6 33.21 -2.28 -22.16
N SER A 7 32.54 -1.42 -21.39
CA SER A 7 31.07 -1.30 -21.40
C SER A 7 30.59 -0.72 -22.75
N PRO A 8 29.44 -1.14 -23.27
CA PRO A 8 28.90 -0.59 -24.51
C PRO A 8 28.61 0.89 -24.38
N LYS A 9 29.12 1.69 -25.29
CA LYS A 9 28.89 3.14 -25.40
C LYS A 9 27.38 3.40 -25.59
N VAL A 10 26.74 3.99 -24.59
CA VAL A 10 25.42 4.61 -24.74
C VAL A 10 25.60 5.87 -25.58
N GLN A 11 25.39 5.74 -26.89
CA GLN A 11 25.37 6.88 -27.81
C GLN A 11 23.93 7.29 -28.07
N ASN A 12 23.65 8.57 -27.74
CA ASN A 12 22.50 9.37 -28.18
C ASN A 12 21.13 9.05 -27.58
N LEU A 13 21.03 8.92 -26.25
CA LEU A 13 19.75 9.20 -25.60
C LEU A 13 19.57 10.73 -25.50
N LYS A 14 18.42 11.24 -25.92
CA LYS A 14 18.03 12.63 -25.66
C LYS A 14 17.89 12.82 -24.17
N LEU A 15 18.27 14.00 -23.67
CA LEU A 15 18.21 14.33 -22.25
C LEU A 15 16.83 14.08 -21.64
N ASP A 16 15.77 14.33 -22.39
CA ASP A 16 14.38 14.11 -21.98
C ASP A 16 14.06 12.60 -21.81
N GLU A 17 14.59 11.73 -22.64
CA GLU A 17 14.42 10.28 -22.53
C GLU A 17 15.20 9.72 -21.34
N PHE A 18 16.38 10.28 -21.05
CA PHE A 18 17.16 9.92 -19.87
C PHE A 18 16.46 10.36 -18.58
N LEU A 19 15.93 11.58 -18.53
CA LEU A 19 15.17 12.08 -17.39
C LEU A 19 13.90 11.26 -17.16
N MET A 20 13.20 10.87 -18.23
CA MET A 20 12.01 10.01 -18.14
C MET A 20 12.35 8.60 -17.61
N MET A 21 13.49 8.02 -18.02
CA MET A 21 13.94 6.73 -17.49
C MET A 21 14.34 6.82 -16.01
N VAL A 22 14.99 7.91 -15.58
CA VAL A 22 15.35 8.14 -14.18
C VAL A 22 14.08 8.32 -13.35
N ASP A 23 13.09 9.02 -13.84
CA ASP A 23 11.81 9.25 -13.15
C ASP A 23 11.03 7.93 -13.00
N VAL A 24 10.95 7.13 -14.07
CA VAL A 24 10.34 5.79 -14.03
C VAL A 24 11.10 4.86 -13.08
N ALA A 25 12.43 4.83 -13.12
CA ALA A 25 13.24 4.01 -12.23
C ALA A 25 13.06 4.42 -10.75
N THR A 26 12.97 5.73 -10.50
CA THR A 26 12.74 6.28 -9.15
C THR A 26 11.33 5.90 -8.66
N THR A 27 10.33 6.01 -9.53
CA THR A 27 8.94 5.64 -9.21
C THR A 27 8.78 4.14 -8.95
N VAL A 28 9.43 3.29 -9.75
CA VAL A 28 9.44 1.82 -9.55
C VAL A 28 10.13 1.46 -8.25
N ARG A 29 11.27 2.08 -7.95
CA ARG A 29 11.99 1.87 -6.68
C ARG A 29 11.16 2.30 -5.47
N GLN A 30 10.50 3.46 -5.53
CA GLN A 30 9.61 3.92 -4.48
C GLN A 30 8.43 2.97 -4.26
N LYS A 31 7.79 2.49 -5.34
CA LYS A 31 6.72 1.50 -5.26
C LYS A 31 7.20 0.16 -4.69
N GLN A 32 8.41 -0.27 -5.03
CA GLN A 32 9.00 -1.51 -4.51
C GLN A 32 9.37 -1.40 -3.04
N GLU A 33 9.87 -0.23 -2.59
CA GLU A 33 10.10 0.07 -1.17
C GLU A 33 8.78 0.14 -0.40
N GLU A 34 7.73 0.68 -1.00
CA GLU A 34 6.38 0.76 -0.40
C GLU A 34 5.73 -0.61 -0.27
N VAL A 35 5.83 -1.46 -1.29
CA VAL A 35 5.39 -2.87 -1.24
C VAL A 35 6.18 -3.67 -0.22
N ASN A 36 7.49 -3.50 -0.14
CA ASN A 36 8.33 -4.17 0.87
C ASN A 36 7.99 -3.70 2.29
N LYS A 37 7.70 -2.41 2.48
CA LYS A 37 7.21 -1.89 3.77
C LYS A 37 5.85 -2.48 4.16
N GLN A 38 4.95 -2.69 3.20
CA GLN A 38 3.65 -3.32 3.44
C GLN A 38 3.77 -4.83 3.73
N LEU A 39 4.68 -5.52 3.10
CA LEU A 39 4.94 -6.95 3.34
C LEU A 39 5.63 -7.20 4.70
N ASN A 40 6.46 -6.26 5.16
CA ASN A 40 7.22 -6.37 6.41
C ASN A 40 6.67 -5.50 7.55
N ILE A 41 5.38 -5.18 7.50
CA ILE A 41 4.75 -4.25 8.45
C ILE A 41 4.91 -4.69 9.92
N TYR A 42 4.96 -5.99 10.18
CA TYR A 42 5.19 -6.54 11.52
C TYR A 42 6.62 -6.33 12.00
N GLU A 43 7.62 -6.48 11.12
CA GLU A 43 9.04 -6.25 11.46
C GLU A 43 9.30 -4.76 11.68
N VAL A 44 8.74 -3.89 10.83
CA VAL A 44 8.84 -2.43 10.96
C VAL A 44 8.18 -1.95 12.26
N ARG A 45 7.05 -2.53 12.66
CA ARG A 45 6.40 -2.23 13.95
C ARG A 45 7.26 -2.64 15.14
N ALA A 46 7.87 -3.82 15.08
CA ALA A 46 8.77 -4.31 16.14
C ALA A 46 10.02 -3.43 16.27
N GLU A 47 10.62 -3.02 15.15
CA GLU A 47 11.78 -2.12 15.13
C GLU A 47 11.44 -0.74 15.68
N LEU A 48 10.30 -0.15 15.30
CA LEU A 48 9.80 1.11 15.83
C LEU A 48 9.53 1.04 17.33
N LYS A 49 8.97 -0.08 17.81
CA LYS A 49 8.73 -0.31 19.23
C LYS A 49 10.05 -0.31 20.00
N ASN A 50 11.04 -1.05 19.53
CA ASN A 50 12.36 -1.11 20.17
C ASN A 50 13.05 0.26 20.19
N ARG A 51 13.04 0.99 19.09
CA ARG A 51 13.63 2.34 19.00
C ARG A 51 12.94 3.36 19.92
N LEU A 52 11.62 3.29 20.04
CA LEU A 52 10.88 4.16 20.96
C LEU A 52 11.19 3.82 22.43
N GLN A 53 11.34 2.52 22.76
CA GLN A 53 11.74 2.09 24.10
C GLN A 53 13.17 2.53 24.44
N GLU A 54 14.12 2.36 23.51
CA GLU A 54 15.50 2.84 23.69
C GLU A 54 15.58 4.36 23.86
N THR A 55 14.81 5.10 23.04
CA THR A 55 14.75 6.55 23.11
C THR A 55 14.15 7.01 24.45
N ALA A 56 13.11 6.35 24.93
CA ALA A 56 12.48 6.64 26.21
C ALA A 56 13.46 6.39 27.39
N GLN A 57 14.23 5.28 27.32
CA GLN A 57 15.27 5.00 28.33
C GLN A 57 16.37 6.03 28.35
N VAL A 58 16.80 6.52 27.18
CA VAL A 58 17.84 7.57 27.06
C VAL A 58 17.34 8.93 27.52
N SER A 59 16.04 9.23 27.30
CA SER A 59 15.42 10.50 27.73
C SER A 59 14.96 10.51 29.18
N GLY A 60 14.97 9.35 29.86
CA GLY A 60 14.50 9.22 31.25
C GLY A 60 12.97 9.23 31.40
N GLU A 61 12.23 9.14 30.31
CA GLU A 61 10.78 9.05 30.31
C GLU A 61 10.32 7.58 30.41
N GLN A 62 9.41 7.31 31.37
CA GLN A 62 8.75 6.01 31.47
C GLN A 62 7.53 5.98 30.54
N LEU A 63 7.74 5.58 29.28
CA LEU A 63 6.62 5.32 28.37
C LEU A 63 6.06 3.91 28.63
N THR A 64 4.76 3.82 28.78
CA THR A 64 4.08 2.52 28.90
C THR A 64 3.99 1.86 27.53
N ASP A 65 3.98 0.51 27.48
CA ASP A 65 3.81 -0.25 26.23
C ASP A 65 2.57 0.20 25.44
N PHE A 66 1.51 0.59 26.12
CA PHE A 66 0.28 1.11 25.52
C PHE A 66 0.50 2.46 24.80
N GLN A 67 1.28 3.36 25.38
CA GLN A 67 1.59 4.66 24.76
C GLN A 67 2.47 4.48 23.50
N ILE A 68 3.39 3.54 23.55
CA ILE A 68 4.26 3.19 22.42
C ILE A 68 3.43 2.57 21.29
N GLU A 69 2.54 1.62 21.57
CA GLU A 69 1.65 1.03 20.59
C GLU A 69 0.64 2.03 20.01
N SER A 70 0.12 2.93 20.82
CA SER A 70 -0.77 4.00 20.37
C SER A 70 -0.05 4.96 19.40
N ALA A 71 1.19 5.32 19.70
CA ALA A 71 2.01 6.16 18.82
C ALA A 71 2.32 5.48 17.49
N ILE A 72 2.65 4.17 17.52
CA ILE A 72 2.91 3.37 16.31
C ILE A 72 1.63 3.25 15.46
N ASN A 73 0.49 2.97 16.06
CA ASN A 73 -0.78 2.89 15.35
C ASN A 73 -1.15 4.24 14.72
N SER A 74 -1.00 5.35 15.45
CA SER A 74 -1.24 6.70 14.90
C SER A 74 -0.31 7.05 13.73
N TYR A 75 0.92 6.56 13.75
CA TYR A 75 1.87 6.72 12.63
C TYR A 75 1.40 5.96 11.39
N PHE A 76 0.95 4.71 11.53
CA PHE A 76 0.48 3.91 10.40
C PHE A 76 -0.88 4.37 9.88
N ASP A 77 -1.78 4.84 10.74
CA ASP A 77 -3.07 5.42 10.33
C ASP A 77 -2.89 6.76 9.59
N GLY A 78 -1.84 7.52 9.91
CA GLY A 78 -1.48 8.78 9.24
C GLY A 78 -0.79 8.61 7.87
N LEU A 79 -0.19 7.44 7.57
CA LEU A 79 0.56 7.20 6.34
C LEU A 79 -0.29 7.24 5.06
N TYR A 80 -1.61 7.09 5.18
CA TYR A 80 -2.54 7.03 4.05
C TYR A 80 -3.49 8.24 3.95
N SER A 81 -3.39 9.21 4.87
CA SER A 81 -4.16 10.45 4.81
C SER A 81 -3.24 11.63 4.50
N PHE A 82 -3.10 11.96 3.22
CA PHE A 82 -2.45 13.21 2.82
C PHE A 82 -3.40 14.38 3.10
N GLN A 83 -3.28 14.97 4.29
CA GLN A 83 -3.75 16.32 4.56
C GLN A 83 -2.51 17.21 4.64
N GLU A 84 -2.48 18.26 3.82
CA GLU A 84 -1.48 19.32 4.00
C GLU A 84 -1.58 19.79 5.46
N PRO A 85 -0.48 19.72 6.24
CA PRO A 85 -0.51 20.22 7.59
C PRO A 85 -0.80 21.72 7.53
N GLN A 86 -1.93 22.12 8.11
CA GLN A 86 -2.14 23.53 8.42
C GLN A 86 -0.94 23.98 9.25
N ARG A 87 -0.35 25.13 8.92
CA ARG A 87 0.81 25.70 9.62
C ARG A 87 0.38 26.12 11.02
N ASP A 88 0.19 25.13 11.87
CA ASP A 88 -0.11 25.27 13.29
C ASP A 88 1.20 25.27 14.10
N PHE A 89 1.13 25.71 15.35
CA PHE A 89 2.21 25.76 16.32
C PHE A 89 2.93 24.40 16.45
N GLY A 90 2.19 23.28 16.39
CA GLY A 90 2.73 21.94 16.37
C GLY A 90 3.69 21.65 15.18
N THR A 91 3.36 22.17 14.01
CA THR A 91 4.21 22.04 12.80
C THR A 91 5.53 22.83 12.97
N ARG A 92 5.48 24.00 13.59
CA ARG A 92 6.68 24.79 13.91
C ARG A 92 7.58 24.09 14.94
N ILE A 93 6.98 23.42 15.93
CA ILE A 93 7.75 22.63 16.90
C ILE A 93 8.38 21.42 16.23
N ALA A 94 7.67 20.74 15.32
CA ALA A 94 8.23 19.65 14.55
C ALA A 94 9.37 20.11 13.63
N GLU A 95 9.26 21.29 13.01
CA GLU A 95 10.33 21.90 12.23
C GLU A 95 11.57 22.20 13.12
N ILE A 96 11.37 22.77 14.30
CA ILE A 96 12.45 23.01 15.28
C ILE A 96 13.08 21.68 15.75
N TYR A 97 12.28 20.64 15.95
CA TYR A 97 12.76 19.31 16.34
C TYR A 97 13.55 18.63 15.22
N VAL A 98 13.13 18.75 13.98
CA VAL A 98 13.85 18.22 12.79
C VAL A 98 15.14 18.99 12.57
N GLU A 99 15.15 20.32 12.77
CA GLU A 99 16.33 21.17 12.60
C GLU A 99 17.29 21.21 13.82
N ARG A 100 16.94 20.50 14.93
CA ARG A 100 17.75 20.47 16.17
C ARG A 100 19.24 20.18 15.95
N GLY A 101 19.57 19.33 14.96
CA GLY A 101 20.96 19.02 14.61
C GLY A 101 21.72 20.19 13.97
N ARG A 102 21.02 21.07 13.25
CA ARG A 102 21.56 22.31 12.68
C ARG A 102 21.66 23.41 13.74
N LEU A 103 20.66 23.51 14.60
CA LEU A 103 20.64 24.47 15.72
C LEU A 103 21.66 24.12 16.78
N ALA A 104 21.88 22.87 17.13
CA ALA A 104 22.91 22.41 18.05
C ALA A 104 24.33 22.72 17.54
N LYS A 105 24.56 22.58 16.23
CA LYS A 105 25.88 22.97 15.61
C LYS A 105 26.09 24.46 15.53
N LYS A 106 25.02 25.26 15.44
CA LYS A 106 25.13 26.72 15.26
C LYS A 106 25.17 27.49 16.58
N PHE A 107 24.59 26.94 17.65
CA PHE A 107 24.45 27.64 18.94
C PHE A 107 25.04 26.92 20.16
N GLY A 108 25.64 25.71 20.00
CA GLY A 108 26.38 25.00 21.05
C GLY A 108 25.57 24.59 22.29
N ILE A 109 24.27 24.40 22.16
CA ILE A 109 23.35 24.09 23.28
C ILE A 109 22.98 22.61 23.27
N PRO A 110 23.14 21.85 24.38
CA PRO A 110 22.69 20.48 24.46
C PRO A 110 21.15 20.37 24.44
N PRO A 111 20.58 19.29 23.88
CA PRO A 111 19.12 19.15 23.72
C PRO A 111 18.45 18.89 25.07
N LEU A 112 17.72 19.85 25.58
CA LEU A 112 16.86 19.71 26.75
C LEU A 112 15.40 20.02 26.39
N ILE A 113 14.67 19.04 26.45
CA ILE A 113 13.30 18.62 26.49
C ILE A 113 12.43 19.52 27.37
N GLY A 114 11.22 19.72 26.93
CA GLY A 114 10.16 20.29 27.75
C GLY A 114 9.49 21.48 27.09
N VAL A 115 8.63 21.22 26.13
CA VAL A 115 8.00 22.21 25.26
C VAL A 115 6.80 22.92 25.90
N ALA A 116 6.59 22.71 27.19
CA ALA A 116 5.64 23.54 27.91
C ALA A 116 6.30 24.57 28.85
N ALA A 117 7.60 24.50 29.06
CA ALA A 117 8.31 25.35 30.03
C ALA A 117 9.35 26.30 29.42
N ALA A 118 9.61 26.26 28.13
CA ALA A 118 10.73 26.97 27.51
C ALA A 118 10.51 28.48 27.32
N GLY A 119 9.38 29.03 27.73
CA GLY A 119 9.12 30.47 27.68
C GLY A 119 9.64 31.27 28.89
N LEU A 120 10.06 30.63 29.98
CA LEU A 120 10.22 31.35 31.25
C LEU A 120 11.58 31.27 31.95
N ILE A 121 12.60 30.64 31.38
CA ILE A 121 13.92 30.61 32.03
C ILE A 121 14.97 31.23 31.14
N TRP A 122 15.06 32.54 31.15
CA TRP A 122 16.30 33.25 30.90
C TRP A 122 16.32 34.60 31.57
N LEU A 123 16.83 34.68 32.77
CA LEU A 123 17.19 35.93 33.42
C LEU A 123 18.28 35.77 34.48
N SER A 124 19.49 36.15 34.12
CA SER A 124 20.38 36.83 35.06
C SER A 124 21.55 37.44 34.27
N ALA A 125 21.58 38.74 34.22
CA ALA A 125 22.76 39.58 34.50
C ALA A 125 22.56 41.03 33.98
N GLU A 126 22.88 41.89 34.81
CA GLU A 126 22.70 43.33 34.86
C GLU A 126 23.15 44.12 33.62
N GLY A 127 22.33 45.11 33.27
CA GLY A 127 22.85 46.23 32.49
C GLY A 127 22.05 46.73 31.27
N ILE A 128 20.70 46.56 31.17
CA ILE A 128 19.83 47.40 30.33
C ILE A 128 18.40 47.26 30.87
N GLN A 129 18.09 47.93 31.95
CA GLN A 129 16.85 47.74 32.72
C GLN A 129 15.58 48.17 32.01
N SER A 130 15.59 49.19 31.16
CA SER A 130 14.32 49.70 30.59
C SER A 130 13.81 48.93 29.35
N ALA A 131 14.70 48.47 28.48
CA ALA A 131 14.31 47.70 27.29
C ALA A 131 13.97 46.23 27.65
N ARG A 132 14.62 45.67 28.69
CA ARG A 132 14.31 44.31 29.19
C ARG A 132 12.96 44.21 29.90
N LEU A 133 12.57 45.21 30.68
CA LEU A 133 11.27 45.26 31.37
C LEU A 133 10.11 45.28 30.38
N LYS A 134 10.22 46.08 29.31
CA LYS A 134 9.19 46.16 28.26
C LYS A 134 9.06 44.86 27.45
N SER A 135 10.18 44.13 27.26
CA SER A 135 10.17 42.81 26.62
C SER A 135 9.58 41.73 27.51
N GLN A 136 9.78 41.85 28.84
CA GLN A 136 9.18 40.88 29.82
C GLN A 136 7.71 41.08 29.99
N GLU A 137 7.24 42.32 30.05
CA GLU A 137 5.82 42.70 30.07
C GLU A 137 5.11 42.11 28.86
N LYS A 138 5.59 42.36 27.63
CA LYS A 138 5.05 41.85 26.40
C LYS A 138 5.04 40.30 26.30
N ASN A 139 6.03 39.64 26.90
CA ASN A 139 6.06 38.16 26.95
C ASN A 139 4.97 37.60 27.87
N VAL A 140 4.69 38.27 28.99
CA VAL A 140 3.61 37.87 29.91
C VAL A 140 2.23 38.16 29.29
N GLU A 141 2.07 39.31 28.61
CA GLU A 141 0.86 39.65 27.85
C GLU A 141 0.52 38.53 26.83
N ASN A 142 1.46 38.21 25.93
CA ASN A 142 1.28 37.17 24.94
C ASN A 142 0.97 35.78 25.56
N ALA A 143 1.61 35.45 26.69
CA ALA A 143 1.39 34.19 27.36
C ALA A 143 0.01 34.12 28.05
N VAL A 144 -0.47 35.23 28.62
CA VAL A 144 -1.83 35.33 29.22
C VAL A 144 -2.90 35.24 28.12
N GLU A 145 -2.71 35.94 27.00
CA GLU A 145 -3.61 35.83 25.84
C GLU A 145 -3.70 34.41 25.29
N THR A 146 -2.54 33.75 25.14
CA THR A 146 -2.47 32.35 24.70
C THR A 146 -3.22 31.43 25.65
N ALA A 147 -3.00 31.59 26.97
CA ALA A 147 -3.67 30.80 28.00
C ALA A 147 -5.18 31.06 28.02
N TYR A 148 -5.60 32.33 27.78
CA TYR A 148 -7.02 32.67 27.67
C TYR A 148 -7.66 31.98 26.46
N GLN A 149 -7.07 32.09 25.28
CA GLN A 149 -7.56 31.45 24.05
C GLN A 149 -7.63 29.93 24.19
N GLU A 150 -6.62 29.31 24.80
CA GLU A 150 -6.60 27.86 25.05
C GLU A 150 -7.70 27.46 26.05
N SER A 151 -7.93 28.26 27.10
CA SER A 151 -9.00 28.02 28.05
C SER A 151 -10.40 28.10 27.42
N GLN A 152 -10.65 29.08 26.53
CA GLN A 152 -11.90 29.21 25.78
C GLN A 152 -12.13 28.03 24.83
N LYS A 153 -11.07 27.60 24.14
CA LYS A 153 -11.13 26.41 23.29
C LYS A 153 -11.48 25.16 24.10
N LEU A 154 -10.82 24.94 25.22
CA LEU A 154 -11.09 23.79 26.09
C LEU A 154 -12.51 23.83 26.69
N LEU A 155 -13.04 25.02 26.98
CA LEU A 155 -14.41 25.18 27.45
C LEU A 155 -15.41 24.74 26.35
N THR A 156 -15.20 25.16 25.12
CA THR A 156 -16.01 24.75 23.97
C THR A 156 -15.94 23.25 23.75
N GLU A 157 -14.73 22.66 23.75
CA GLU A 157 -14.53 21.21 23.61
C GLU A 157 -15.21 20.43 24.74
N THR A 158 -15.15 20.92 25.99
CA THR A 158 -15.83 20.32 27.13
C THR A 158 -17.35 20.29 26.93
N GLN A 159 -17.94 21.39 26.42
CA GLN A 159 -19.37 21.49 26.14
C GLN A 159 -19.79 20.57 24.96
N GLU A 160 -18.97 20.50 23.92
CA GLU A 160 -19.20 19.61 22.78
C GLU A 160 -19.21 18.14 23.24
N LEU A 161 -18.24 17.73 24.08
CA LEU A 161 -18.22 16.38 24.61
C LEU A 161 -19.42 16.08 25.51
N GLN A 162 -19.86 17.02 26.33
CA GLN A 162 -21.06 16.87 27.17
C GLN A 162 -22.34 16.70 26.33
N SER A 163 -22.43 17.40 25.21
CA SER A 163 -23.60 17.37 24.34
C SER A 163 -23.54 16.26 23.26
N SER A 164 -22.49 15.46 23.25
CA SER A 164 -22.34 14.39 22.27
C SER A 164 -23.47 13.35 22.39
N PRO A 165 -24.10 12.94 21.27
CA PRO A 165 -25.18 11.96 21.25
C PRO A 165 -24.71 10.55 21.68
N PHE A 166 -23.41 10.34 21.79
CA PHE A 166 -22.83 9.07 22.23
C PHE A 166 -22.73 8.96 23.76
N VAL A 167 -22.84 10.06 24.50
CA VAL A 167 -22.82 10.06 25.97
C VAL A 167 -23.93 9.17 26.56
N ASP A 168 -25.13 9.25 26.00
CA ASP A 168 -26.27 8.45 26.47
C ASP A 168 -26.15 6.96 26.13
N LYS A 169 -25.27 6.63 25.18
CA LYS A 169 -25.02 5.24 24.78
C LYS A 169 -23.83 4.59 25.51
N LEU A 170 -23.16 5.35 26.39
CA LEU A 170 -22.07 4.82 27.20
C LEU A 170 -22.61 3.91 28.34
N PRO A 171 -21.84 2.88 28.74
CA PRO A 171 -22.11 2.15 29.98
C PRO A 171 -22.14 3.10 31.17
N THR A 172 -22.95 2.77 32.20
CA THR A 172 -23.17 3.63 33.38
C THR A 172 -21.88 4.05 34.05
N THR A 173 -20.91 3.15 34.17
CA THR A 173 -19.59 3.42 34.77
C THR A 173 -18.77 4.43 33.99
N GLU A 174 -18.70 4.27 32.67
CA GLU A 174 -17.94 5.18 31.79
C GLU A 174 -18.64 6.53 31.64
N LYS A 175 -19.97 6.52 31.57
CA LYS A 175 -20.78 7.74 31.56
C LYS A 175 -20.54 8.56 32.84
N ALA A 176 -20.56 7.93 34.01
CA ALA A 176 -20.28 8.58 35.27
C ALA A 176 -18.85 9.13 35.37
N LYS A 177 -17.85 8.35 34.88
CA LYS A 177 -16.46 8.79 34.79
C LYS A 177 -16.31 10.01 33.88
N LEU A 178 -16.86 9.97 32.69
CA LEU A 178 -16.83 11.07 31.73
C LEU A 178 -17.48 12.32 32.31
N GLN A 179 -18.68 12.20 32.87
CA GLN A 179 -19.40 13.31 33.47
C GLN A 179 -18.59 13.94 34.62
N SER A 180 -17.97 13.14 35.50
CA SER A 180 -17.12 13.64 36.57
C SER A 180 -15.89 14.39 36.01
N GLN A 181 -15.20 13.84 35.02
CA GLN A 181 -14.04 14.50 34.38
C GLN A 181 -14.43 15.84 33.74
N LEU A 182 -15.51 15.87 32.95
CA LEU A 182 -15.96 17.10 32.30
C LEU A 182 -16.48 18.15 33.28
N SER A 183 -17.13 17.72 34.38
CA SER A 183 -17.55 18.62 35.46
C SER A 183 -16.34 19.25 36.16
N ASN A 184 -15.31 18.46 36.50
CA ASN A 184 -14.08 18.96 37.10
C ASN A 184 -13.36 19.93 36.16
N SER A 185 -13.30 19.62 34.85
CA SER A 185 -12.72 20.50 33.81
C SER A 185 -13.46 21.83 33.75
N GLN A 186 -14.80 21.82 33.78
CA GLN A 186 -15.61 23.01 33.77
C GLN A 186 -15.43 23.87 35.03
N GLU A 187 -15.33 23.24 36.21
CA GLU A 187 -15.07 23.94 37.49
C GLU A 187 -13.69 24.62 37.45
N ARG A 188 -12.63 23.90 36.99
CA ARG A 188 -11.29 24.47 36.82
C ARG A 188 -11.27 25.65 35.86
N LEU A 189 -11.87 25.53 34.67
CA LEU A 189 -11.97 26.60 33.70
C LEU A 189 -12.74 27.81 34.24
N SER A 190 -13.82 27.57 35.00
CA SER A 190 -14.61 28.63 35.65
C SER A 190 -13.80 29.37 36.71
N SER A 191 -12.97 28.65 37.49
CA SER A 191 -12.10 29.25 38.52
C SER A 191 -11.04 30.20 37.94
N MET A 192 -10.63 29.98 36.68
CA MET A 192 -9.69 30.85 35.96
C MET A 192 -10.31 32.19 35.50
N GLY A 193 -11.64 32.25 35.47
CA GLY A 193 -12.36 33.42 34.96
C GLY A 193 -12.09 34.70 35.76
N SER A 194 -11.75 34.62 37.03
CA SER A 194 -11.36 35.80 37.85
C SER A 194 -9.99 36.35 37.43
N PHE A 195 -9.07 35.46 37.13
CA PHE A 195 -7.72 35.82 36.63
C PHE A 195 -7.81 36.47 35.24
N PHE A 196 -8.51 35.87 34.30
CA PHE A 196 -8.63 36.43 32.95
C PHE A 196 -9.41 37.75 32.92
N ARG A 197 -10.44 37.92 33.76
CA ARG A 197 -11.11 39.22 33.89
C ARG A 197 -10.21 40.33 34.41
N LYS A 198 -9.15 40.00 35.15
CA LYS A 198 -8.21 40.97 35.69
C LYS A 198 -7.08 41.30 34.71
N TYR A 199 -6.63 40.33 33.90
CA TYR A 199 -5.41 40.45 33.07
C TYR A 199 -5.64 40.24 31.55
N CYS A 200 -6.89 40.03 31.14
CA CYS A 200 -7.27 39.81 29.73
C CYS A 200 -8.78 40.08 29.56
N SER A 201 -9.20 41.32 29.96
CA SER A 201 -10.61 41.65 30.16
C SER A 201 -11.44 41.67 28.89
N ASP A 202 -10.85 42.11 27.78
CA ASP A 202 -11.47 42.22 26.44
C ASP A 202 -10.96 41.12 25.45
N GLY A 203 -10.20 40.14 25.95
CA GLY A 203 -9.57 39.10 25.12
C GLY A 203 -8.14 39.42 24.72
N THR A 204 -7.63 40.60 25.06
CA THR A 204 -6.23 41.01 24.93
C THR A 204 -5.67 41.36 26.31
N ALA A 205 -4.35 41.30 26.47
CA ALA A 205 -3.68 41.59 27.74
C ALA A 205 -2.86 42.90 27.66
N GLU A 206 -2.89 43.61 26.52
CA GLU A 206 -2.00 44.73 26.22
C GLU A 206 -2.19 45.92 27.19
N ASP A 207 -3.42 46.22 27.60
CA ASP A 207 -3.74 47.32 28.51
C ASP A 207 -3.92 46.87 29.98
N ASP A 208 -4.17 45.57 30.23
CA ASP A 208 -4.45 45.02 31.53
C ASP A 208 -3.17 44.63 32.30
N ILE A 209 -2.05 44.37 31.62
CA ILE A 209 -0.76 44.02 32.19
C ILE A 209 0.18 45.23 32.14
N THR A 210 0.61 45.70 33.30
CA THR A 210 1.48 46.87 33.45
C THR A 210 2.73 46.50 34.21
N ARG A 211 3.70 47.43 34.26
CA ARG A 211 4.93 47.28 35.04
C ARG A 211 4.70 46.97 36.54
N GLU A 212 3.57 47.39 37.06
CA GLU A 212 3.27 47.26 38.47
C GLU A 212 2.69 45.85 38.81
N ASN A 213 1.96 45.22 37.84
CA ASN A 213 1.25 43.97 38.08
C ASN A 213 1.77 42.76 37.28
N TYR A 214 2.75 42.94 36.37
CA TYR A 214 3.24 41.82 35.52
C TYR A 214 3.82 40.64 36.30
N GLN A 215 4.42 40.88 37.49
CA GLN A 215 4.94 39.83 38.37
C GLN A 215 3.78 39.00 38.97
N GLU A 216 2.71 39.66 39.38
CA GLU A 216 1.51 39.01 39.90
C GLU A 216 0.81 38.23 38.80
N ALA A 217 0.66 38.80 37.60
CA ALA A 217 0.12 38.15 36.43
C ALA A 217 0.93 36.91 36.03
N ARG A 218 2.26 37.00 36.06
CA ARG A 218 3.16 35.87 35.78
C ARG A 218 2.99 34.73 36.77
N ASN A 219 2.95 35.03 38.08
CA ASN A 219 2.78 34.03 39.12
C ASN A 219 1.38 33.36 39.04
N GLY A 220 0.35 34.14 38.75
CA GLY A 220 -0.99 33.62 38.51
C GLY A 220 -1.04 32.73 37.28
N LEU A 221 -0.37 33.12 36.16
CA LEU A 221 -0.30 32.36 34.95
C LEU A 221 0.31 30.96 35.17
N MET A 222 1.40 30.83 35.90
CA MET A 222 1.98 29.52 36.24
C MET A 222 0.99 28.56 36.89
N THR A 223 0.10 29.09 37.77
CA THR A 223 -0.97 28.29 38.40
C THR A 223 -2.06 27.92 37.39
N MET A 224 -2.36 28.83 36.43
CA MET A 224 -3.36 28.59 35.38
C MET A 224 -2.86 27.56 34.39
N GLU A 225 -1.58 27.61 33.97
CA GLU A 225 -0.97 26.65 33.07
C GLU A 225 -1.05 25.20 33.55
N ASP A 226 -0.78 24.94 34.85
CA ASP A 226 -0.97 23.63 35.45
C ASP A 226 -2.44 23.16 35.36
N SER A 227 -3.36 24.07 35.65
CA SER A 227 -4.80 23.79 35.55
C SER A 227 -5.26 23.56 34.12
N ILE A 228 -4.79 24.34 33.15
CA ILE A 228 -5.05 24.16 31.71
C ILE A 228 -4.53 22.79 31.27
N SER A 229 -3.32 22.41 31.68
CA SER A 229 -2.74 21.10 31.35
C SER A 229 -3.57 19.92 31.83
N LYS A 230 -4.09 20.04 33.08
CA LYS A 230 -4.99 19.02 33.66
C LYS A 230 -6.32 18.93 32.90
N VAL A 231 -6.92 20.06 32.58
CA VAL A 231 -8.16 20.10 31.76
C VAL A 231 -7.92 19.50 30.40
N LYS A 232 -6.80 19.82 29.75
CA LYS A 232 -6.45 19.27 28.46
C LYS A 232 -6.38 17.74 28.47
N THR A 233 -5.78 17.17 29.51
CA THR A 233 -5.73 15.72 29.71
C THR A 233 -7.14 15.13 29.93
N GLU A 234 -7.95 15.75 30.79
CA GLU A 234 -9.32 15.30 31.07
C GLU A 234 -10.22 15.35 29.82
N VAL A 235 -10.09 16.41 28.99
CA VAL A 235 -10.81 16.56 27.69
C VAL A 235 -10.33 15.55 26.68
N GLN A 236 -9.02 15.29 26.57
CA GLN A 236 -8.47 14.26 25.68
C GLN A 236 -8.96 12.85 26.05
N ASP A 237 -8.96 12.52 27.33
CA ASP A 237 -9.50 11.25 27.84
C ASP A 237 -11.00 11.13 27.51
N GLY A 238 -11.76 12.20 27.75
CA GLY A 238 -13.17 12.26 27.41
C GLY A 238 -13.44 12.05 25.93
N ARG A 239 -12.64 12.67 25.06
CA ARG A 239 -12.71 12.49 23.61
C ARG A 239 -12.44 11.04 23.21
N LEU A 240 -11.44 10.40 23.80
CA LEU A 240 -11.12 8.98 23.53
C LEU A 240 -12.29 8.06 23.91
N ILE A 241 -12.94 8.31 25.04
CA ILE A 241 -14.12 7.55 25.47
C ILE A 241 -15.25 7.67 24.43
N ILE A 242 -15.55 8.88 23.97
CA ILE A 242 -16.60 9.13 22.96
C ILE A 242 -16.26 8.48 21.62
N GLN A 243 -15.04 8.68 21.12
CA GLN A 243 -14.57 8.09 19.85
C GLN A 243 -14.60 6.55 19.89
N THR A 244 -14.23 5.95 21.01
CA THR A 244 -14.32 4.51 21.21
C THR A 244 -15.76 4.04 21.12
N GLN A 245 -16.70 4.73 21.77
CA GLN A 245 -18.12 4.40 21.73
C GLN A 245 -18.70 4.51 20.33
N GLU A 246 -18.39 5.59 19.64
CA GLU A 246 -18.80 5.79 18.24
C GLU A 246 -18.26 4.68 17.34
N GLY A 247 -16.97 4.38 17.45
CA GLY A 247 -16.33 3.30 16.72
C GLY A 247 -16.98 1.94 16.96
N LEU A 248 -17.31 1.61 18.20
CA LEU A 248 -17.99 0.35 18.56
C LEU A 248 -19.39 0.27 17.93
N ILE A 249 -20.15 1.35 17.96
CA ILE A 249 -21.50 1.39 17.37
C ILE A 249 -21.43 1.22 15.84
N LEU A 250 -20.46 1.89 15.20
CA LEU A 250 -20.26 1.76 13.75
C LEU A 250 -19.84 0.34 13.39
N THR A 251 -18.86 -0.22 14.08
CA THR A 251 -18.36 -1.58 13.84
C THR A 251 -19.47 -2.63 14.05
N HIS A 252 -20.28 -2.47 15.09
CA HIS A 252 -21.45 -3.34 15.31
C HIS A 252 -22.39 -3.33 14.09
N ARG A 253 -22.76 -2.14 13.62
CA ARG A 253 -23.64 -1.98 12.44
C ARG A 253 -23.03 -2.60 11.18
N ASN A 254 -21.73 -2.40 10.98
CA ASN A 254 -21.03 -2.94 9.81
C ASN A 254 -21.00 -4.47 9.86
N LEU A 255 -20.77 -5.07 11.03
CA LEU A 255 -20.82 -6.52 11.22
C LEU A 255 -22.21 -7.08 10.90
N GLU A 256 -23.28 -6.41 11.38
CA GLU A 256 -24.66 -6.80 11.06
C GLU A 256 -24.97 -6.71 9.55
N THR A 257 -24.50 -5.65 8.90
CA THR A 257 -24.66 -5.46 7.46
C THR A 257 -23.95 -6.56 6.69
N LEU A 258 -22.66 -6.80 6.99
CA LEU A 258 -21.85 -7.82 6.32
C LEU A 258 -22.42 -9.23 6.48
N ILE A 259 -22.84 -9.61 7.68
CA ILE A 259 -23.44 -10.94 7.87
C ILE A 259 -24.77 -11.06 7.14
N GLY A 260 -25.56 -9.98 7.06
CA GLY A 260 -26.78 -9.92 6.27
C GLY A 260 -26.53 -10.11 4.77
N GLU A 261 -25.53 -9.42 4.22
CA GLU A 261 -25.06 -9.59 2.83
C GLU A 261 -24.63 -11.03 2.55
N ILE A 262 -23.78 -11.61 3.43
CA ILE A 262 -23.29 -12.98 3.30
C ILE A 262 -24.44 -13.99 3.30
N ARG A 263 -25.39 -13.86 4.22
CA ARG A 263 -26.59 -14.72 4.26
C ARG A 263 -27.42 -14.60 2.98
N GLY A 264 -27.51 -13.39 2.41
CA GLY A 264 -28.18 -13.12 1.13
C GLY A 264 -27.54 -13.83 -0.06
N LEU A 265 -26.24 -14.07 -0.04
CA LEU A 265 -25.51 -14.80 -1.09
C LEU A 265 -25.77 -16.31 -1.06
N LYS A 266 -26.39 -16.85 0.00
CA LYS A 266 -26.67 -18.29 0.18
C LYS A 266 -25.41 -19.15 -0.04
N PRO A 267 -24.31 -18.88 0.66
CA PRO A 267 -23.05 -19.57 0.44
C PRO A 267 -23.10 -21.03 0.88
N LEU A 268 -22.05 -21.79 0.49
CA LEU A 268 -21.83 -23.13 1.02
C LEU A 268 -21.71 -23.12 2.55
N GLU A 269 -22.07 -24.23 3.19
CA GLU A 269 -22.09 -24.39 4.64
C GLU A 269 -20.73 -24.04 5.28
N VAL A 270 -19.61 -24.37 4.63
CA VAL A 270 -18.25 -24.03 5.10
C VAL A 270 -18.07 -22.53 5.25
N PHE A 271 -18.48 -21.75 4.25
CA PHE A 271 -18.41 -20.29 4.31
C PHE A 271 -19.41 -19.72 5.30
N SER A 272 -20.64 -20.24 5.34
CA SER A 272 -21.66 -19.83 6.32
C SER A 272 -21.16 -20.00 7.74
N ARG A 273 -20.59 -21.15 8.07
CA ARG A 273 -20.06 -21.44 9.40
C ARG A 273 -18.89 -20.51 9.76
N ARG A 274 -17.97 -20.28 8.82
CA ARG A 274 -16.85 -19.34 9.03
C ARG A 274 -17.37 -17.91 9.27
N ALA A 275 -18.35 -17.46 8.47
CA ALA A 275 -18.95 -16.14 8.63
C ALA A 275 -19.66 -15.97 9.98
N GLU A 276 -20.50 -16.93 10.38
CA GLU A 276 -21.22 -16.88 11.66
C GLU A 276 -20.25 -16.87 12.86
N ASN A 277 -19.19 -17.68 12.81
CA ASN A 277 -18.17 -17.69 13.86
C ASN A 277 -17.44 -16.34 13.95
N THR A 278 -17.04 -15.78 12.80
CA THR A 278 -16.36 -14.48 12.75
C THR A 278 -17.27 -13.36 13.23
N TYR A 279 -18.54 -13.36 12.80
CA TYR A 279 -19.55 -12.40 13.23
C TYR A 279 -19.78 -12.49 14.76
N SER A 280 -20.04 -13.68 15.30
CA SER A 280 -20.25 -13.88 16.73
C SER A 280 -19.05 -13.46 17.56
N SER A 281 -17.81 -13.76 17.08
CA SER A 281 -16.59 -13.29 17.72
C SER A 281 -16.50 -11.76 17.69
N GLY A 282 -16.82 -11.13 16.54
CA GLY A 282 -16.82 -9.67 16.41
C GLY A 282 -17.82 -8.98 17.34
N ILE A 283 -19.03 -9.50 17.44
CA ILE A 283 -20.02 -8.99 18.41
C ILE A 283 -19.52 -9.14 19.86
N GLY A 284 -18.91 -10.27 20.21
CA GLY A 284 -18.31 -10.48 21.51
C GLY A 284 -17.21 -9.45 21.83
N GLU A 285 -16.41 -9.03 20.85
CA GLU A 285 -15.40 -7.98 21.04
C GLU A 285 -16.04 -6.58 21.20
N VAL A 286 -17.13 -6.30 20.48
CA VAL A 286 -17.92 -5.07 20.69
C VAL A 286 -18.46 -5.02 22.11
N GLU A 287 -19.01 -6.12 22.62
CA GLU A 287 -19.53 -6.23 24.01
C GLU A 287 -18.42 -6.05 25.04
N ARG A 288 -17.22 -6.58 24.79
CA ARG A 288 -16.03 -6.37 25.65
C ARG A 288 -15.42 -5.00 25.49
N ARG A 289 -15.95 -4.16 24.60
CA ARG A 289 -15.47 -2.81 24.29
C ARG A 289 -14.04 -2.79 23.70
N ASN A 290 -13.64 -3.86 23.05
CA ASN A 290 -12.34 -3.98 22.38
C ASN A 290 -12.48 -3.55 20.91
N LEU A 291 -12.42 -2.23 20.67
CA LEU A 291 -12.64 -1.66 19.33
C LEU A 291 -11.67 -2.20 18.29
N ASN A 292 -10.40 -2.40 18.65
CA ASN A 292 -9.38 -2.86 17.68
C ASN A 292 -9.66 -4.27 17.19
N GLU A 293 -9.94 -5.19 18.13
CA GLU A 293 -10.29 -6.58 17.78
C GLU A 293 -11.64 -6.66 17.05
N ALA A 294 -12.63 -5.86 17.47
CA ALA A 294 -13.91 -5.78 16.77
C ALA A 294 -13.74 -5.34 15.30
N LYS A 295 -12.94 -4.30 15.03
CA LYS A 295 -12.59 -3.87 13.67
C LYS A 295 -11.79 -4.92 12.90
N GLN A 296 -10.96 -5.69 13.58
CA GLN A 296 -10.27 -6.81 12.94
C GLN A 296 -11.29 -7.87 12.49
N LYS A 297 -12.24 -8.23 13.34
CA LYS A 297 -13.30 -9.18 12.98
C LYS A 297 -14.21 -8.67 11.87
N GLU A 298 -14.49 -7.37 11.83
CA GLU A 298 -15.18 -6.73 10.70
C GLU A 298 -14.43 -6.96 9.37
N ARG A 299 -13.09 -6.71 9.34
CA ARG A 299 -12.27 -6.97 8.15
C ARG A 299 -12.22 -8.45 7.77
N GLU A 300 -12.08 -9.35 8.75
CA GLU A 300 -12.12 -10.79 8.53
C GLU A 300 -13.45 -11.24 7.91
N LEU A 301 -14.57 -10.69 8.40
CA LEU A 301 -15.91 -10.99 7.86
C LEU A 301 -16.06 -10.45 6.43
N GLY A 302 -15.52 -9.24 6.15
CA GLY A 302 -15.45 -8.70 4.79
C GLY A 302 -14.67 -9.62 3.85
N GLY A 303 -13.53 -10.16 4.30
CA GLY A 303 -12.76 -11.16 3.55
C GLY A 303 -13.55 -12.44 3.24
N VAL A 304 -14.39 -12.92 4.17
CA VAL A 304 -15.27 -14.07 3.92
C VAL A 304 -16.29 -13.77 2.81
N ARG A 305 -16.89 -12.58 2.80
CA ARG A 305 -17.79 -12.15 1.72
C ARG A 305 -17.09 -12.14 0.37
N ASP A 306 -15.88 -11.62 0.32
CA ASP A 306 -15.07 -11.52 -0.90
C ASP A 306 -14.67 -12.92 -1.40
N ASP A 307 -14.27 -13.83 -0.51
CA ASP A 307 -14.01 -15.25 -0.81
C ASP A 307 -15.25 -15.92 -1.45
N ILE A 308 -16.44 -15.69 -0.91
CA ILE A 308 -17.71 -16.23 -1.43
C ILE A 308 -17.99 -15.71 -2.85
N THR A 309 -17.81 -14.42 -3.05
CA THR A 309 -18.03 -13.78 -4.36
C THR A 309 -17.04 -14.30 -5.40
N GLN A 310 -15.75 -14.38 -5.04
CA GLN A 310 -14.72 -14.96 -5.89
C GLN A 310 -15.01 -16.42 -6.22
N PHE A 311 -15.39 -17.21 -5.24
CA PHE A 311 -15.74 -18.61 -5.42
C PHE A 311 -16.91 -18.80 -6.40
N SER A 312 -17.96 -18.02 -6.26
CA SER A 312 -19.12 -18.05 -7.17
C SER A 312 -18.73 -17.71 -8.61
N ASN A 313 -17.86 -16.69 -8.78
CA ASN A 313 -17.32 -16.30 -10.08
C ASN A 313 -16.47 -17.41 -10.70
N LEU A 314 -15.61 -18.07 -9.92
CA LEU A 314 -14.78 -19.18 -10.38
C LEU A 314 -15.61 -20.38 -10.84
N ILE A 315 -16.68 -20.70 -10.14
CA ILE A 315 -17.61 -21.76 -10.58
C ILE A 315 -18.24 -21.40 -11.93
N SER A 316 -18.77 -20.20 -12.08
CA SER A 316 -19.37 -19.74 -13.34
C SER A 316 -18.35 -19.75 -14.49
N GLN A 317 -17.12 -19.30 -14.24
CA GLN A 317 -16.04 -19.36 -15.23
C GLN A 317 -15.67 -20.79 -15.60
N THR A 318 -15.63 -21.71 -14.63
CA THR A 318 -15.34 -23.13 -14.87
C THR A 318 -16.32 -23.74 -15.89
N GLU A 319 -17.61 -23.52 -15.71
CA GLU A 319 -18.64 -24.01 -16.62
C GLU A 319 -18.48 -23.37 -18.01
N THR A 320 -18.35 -22.05 -18.07
CA THR A 320 -18.22 -21.32 -19.34
C THR A 320 -16.99 -21.76 -20.13
N LEU A 321 -15.84 -21.89 -19.46
CA LEU A 321 -14.59 -22.30 -20.11
C LEU A 321 -14.65 -23.74 -20.59
N TYR A 322 -15.23 -24.65 -19.80
CA TYR A 322 -15.35 -26.05 -20.18
C TYR A 322 -16.30 -26.24 -21.39
N GLU A 323 -17.42 -25.54 -21.43
CA GLU A 323 -18.29 -25.53 -22.59
C GLU A 323 -17.60 -24.91 -23.81
N GLY A 324 -16.85 -23.84 -23.65
CA GLY A 324 -16.03 -23.25 -24.70
C GLY A 324 -14.99 -24.22 -25.26
N ILE A 325 -14.30 -24.99 -24.40
CA ILE A 325 -13.34 -26.04 -24.80
C ILE A 325 -14.07 -27.14 -25.57
N ARG A 326 -15.21 -27.65 -25.07
CA ARG A 326 -16.00 -28.71 -25.72
C ARG A 326 -16.47 -28.31 -27.11
N ALA A 327 -16.80 -27.05 -27.31
CA ALA A 327 -17.33 -26.57 -28.59
C ALA A 327 -16.23 -26.53 -29.69
N VAL A 328 -14.96 -26.38 -29.33
CA VAL A 328 -13.86 -26.18 -30.30
C VAL A 328 -12.90 -27.35 -30.41
N VAL A 329 -12.75 -28.17 -29.36
CA VAL A 329 -11.78 -29.27 -29.29
C VAL A 329 -11.99 -30.31 -30.41
N ARG A 330 -10.91 -30.73 -31.05
CA ARG A 330 -10.91 -31.68 -32.17
C ARG A 330 -9.94 -32.86 -31.97
N GLU A 331 -9.21 -32.88 -30.85
CA GLU A 331 -8.28 -33.97 -30.53
C GLU A 331 -8.55 -34.56 -29.14
N ASP A 332 -8.33 -35.85 -28.98
CA ASP A 332 -8.64 -36.59 -27.77
C ASP A 332 -7.77 -36.13 -26.58
N GLU A 333 -6.49 -35.80 -26.77
CA GLU A 333 -5.57 -35.31 -25.73
C GLU A 333 -6.13 -34.05 -25.08
N ALA A 334 -6.53 -33.08 -25.88
CA ALA A 334 -7.08 -31.81 -25.39
C ALA A 334 -8.45 -32.01 -24.71
N SER A 335 -9.29 -32.87 -25.30
CA SER A 335 -10.58 -33.20 -24.75
C SER A 335 -10.46 -33.83 -23.35
N GLN A 336 -9.57 -34.80 -23.20
CA GLN A 336 -9.33 -35.49 -21.93
C GLN A 336 -8.73 -34.53 -20.89
N ARG A 337 -7.80 -33.66 -21.30
CA ARG A 337 -7.20 -32.62 -20.45
C ARG A 337 -8.25 -31.64 -19.94
N GLY A 338 -9.12 -31.15 -20.82
CA GLY A 338 -10.24 -30.26 -20.44
C GLY A 338 -11.19 -30.91 -19.46
N LYS A 339 -11.55 -32.20 -19.71
CA LYS A 339 -12.42 -32.99 -18.81
C LYS A 339 -11.78 -33.18 -17.43
N ASN A 340 -10.51 -33.51 -17.38
CA ASN A 340 -9.81 -33.70 -16.10
C ASN A 340 -9.76 -32.41 -15.27
N LEU A 341 -9.42 -31.29 -15.88
CA LEU A 341 -9.40 -29.98 -15.22
C LEU A 341 -10.80 -29.57 -14.72
N TYR A 342 -11.84 -29.82 -15.52
CA TYR A 342 -13.21 -29.54 -15.12
C TYR A 342 -13.66 -30.41 -13.93
N GLN A 343 -13.33 -31.70 -13.92
CA GLN A 343 -13.63 -32.58 -12.80
C GLN A 343 -12.86 -32.17 -11.53
N GLU A 344 -11.59 -31.82 -11.66
CA GLU A 344 -10.79 -31.31 -10.56
C GLU A 344 -11.41 -30.02 -9.98
N ALA A 345 -11.79 -29.06 -10.84
CA ALA A 345 -12.48 -27.85 -10.41
C ALA A 345 -13.78 -28.13 -9.65
N LYS A 346 -14.55 -29.10 -10.09
CA LYS A 346 -15.80 -29.55 -9.39
C LYS A 346 -15.49 -30.14 -8.01
N GLN A 347 -14.44 -30.92 -7.86
CA GLN A 347 -14.02 -31.47 -6.56
C GLN A 347 -13.55 -30.36 -5.61
N LEU A 348 -12.76 -29.40 -6.14
CA LEU A 348 -12.29 -28.24 -5.38
C LEU A 348 -13.47 -27.32 -4.98
N ALA A 349 -14.49 -27.21 -5.83
CA ALA A 349 -15.72 -26.50 -5.50
C ALA A 349 -16.46 -27.15 -4.32
N VAL A 350 -16.55 -28.50 -4.25
CA VAL A 350 -17.16 -29.18 -3.11
C VAL A 350 -16.36 -28.93 -1.81
N SER A 351 -15.04 -28.92 -1.88
CA SER A 351 -14.19 -28.65 -0.71
C SER A 351 -14.03 -27.16 -0.36
N ALA A 352 -14.61 -26.26 -1.16
CA ALA A 352 -14.48 -24.81 -1.03
C ALA A 352 -13.01 -24.29 -1.00
N ASP A 353 -12.12 -24.97 -1.72
CA ASP A 353 -10.71 -24.58 -1.85
C ASP A 353 -10.57 -23.51 -2.95
N VAL A 354 -10.78 -22.24 -2.59
CA VAL A 354 -10.77 -21.09 -3.51
C VAL A 354 -9.42 -20.95 -4.22
N SER A 355 -8.33 -21.16 -3.51
CA SER A 355 -6.97 -20.97 -4.05
C SER A 355 -6.66 -21.98 -5.16
N ARG A 356 -6.86 -23.26 -4.89
CA ARG A 356 -6.63 -24.32 -5.89
C ARG A 356 -7.64 -24.26 -7.04
N LEU A 357 -8.90 -23.91 -6.75
CA LEU A 357 -9.90 -23.69 -7.78
C LEU A 357 -9.50 -22.58 -8.74
N SER A 358 -8.97 -21.45 -8.24
CA SER A 358 -8.45 -20.35 -9.06
C SER A 358 -7.33 -20.80 -9.98
N GLN A 359 -6.40 -21.63 -9.50
CA GLN A 359 -5.31 -22.19 -10.31
C GLN A 359 -5.86 -23.11 -11.41
N THR A 360 -6.81 -23.98 -11.08
CA THR A 360 -7.42 -24.89 -12.06
C THR A 360 -8.21 -24.13 -13.12
N VAL A 361 -8.93 -23.08 -12.73
CA VAL A 361 -9.64 -22.19 -13.68
C VAL A 361 -8.65 -21.49 -14.61
N SER A 362 -7.52 -21.03 -14.10
CA SER A 362 -6.45 -20.44 -14.92
C SER A 362 -5.87 -21.43 -15.95
N GLN A 363 -5.77 -22.72 -15.57
CA GLN A 363 -5.35 -23.77 -16.50
C GLN A 363 -6.41 -24.06 -17.57
N LEU A 364 -7.70 -24.04 -17.21
CA LEU A 364 -8.80 -24.13 -18.16
C LEU A 364 -8.80 -22.95 -19.14
N GLN A 365 -8.59 -21.74 -18.63
CA GLN A 365 -8.52 -20.53 -19.44
C GLN A 365 -7.36 -20.60 -20.44
N ASN A 366 -6.19 -21.04 -20.00
CA ASN A 366 -5.03 -21.24 -20.87
C ASN A 366 -5.32 -22.28 -21.94
N LEU A 367 -5.90 -23.43 -21.57
CA LEU A 367 -6.30 -24.46 -22.54
C LEU A 367 -7.30 -23.92 -23.56
N ASN A 368 -8.32 -23.19 -23.11
CA ASN A 368 -9.31 -22.57 -23.99
C ASN A 368 -8.67 -21.57 -24.94
N THR A 369 -7.72 -20.75 -24.46
CA THR A 369 -6.96 -19.79 -25.28
C THR A 369 -6.17 -20.51 -26.36
N ILE A 370 -5.42 -21.56 -26.00
CA ILE A 370 -4.62 -22.35 -26.95
C ILE A 370 -5.53 -22.99 -28.03
N LEU A 371 -6.65 -23.58 -27.62
CA LEU A 371 -7.56 -24.24 -28.55
C LEU A 371 -8.29 -23.27 -29.50
N ASN A 372 -8.46 -22.01 -29.10
CA ASN A 372 -9.08 -20.99 -29.95
C ASN A 372 -8.09 -20.28 -30.89
N GLN A 373 -6.78 -20.48 -30.72
CA GLN A 373 -5.79 -19.95 -31.66
C GLN A 373 -5.91 -20.61 -33.02
N ASP A 374 -5.92 -19.81 -34.07
CA ASP A 374 -5.85 -20.23 -35.50
C ASP A 374 -4.89 -19.29 -36.21
N TYR A 375 -3.78 -19.83 -36.72
CA TYR A 375 -2.78 -19.04 -37.40
C TYR A 375 -1.92 -19.92 -38.33
N THR A 376 -1.32 -19.27 -39.33
CA THR A 376 -0.31 -19.85 -40.16
C THR A 376 1.06 -19.31 -39.75
N LEU A 377 2.02 -20.19 -39.50
CA LEU A 377 3.40 -19.87 -39.23
C LEU A 377 4.14 -19.69 -40.56
N ARG A 378 4.57 -18.48 -40.86
CA ARG A 378 5.22 -18.14 -42.13
C ARG A 378 6.63 -17.62 -41.91
N VAL A 379 7.52 -17.93 -42.83
CA VAL A 379 8.85 -17.29 -42.87
C VAL A 379 8.67 -15.82 -43.22
N VAL A 380 9.38 -14.95 -42.49
CA VAL A 380 9.39 -13.51 -42.79
C VAL A 380 10.02 -13.30 -44.17
N ASN A 381 9.19 -12.89 -45.11
CA ASN A 381 9.57 -12.77 -46.53
C ASN A 381 9.43 -11.33 -47.03
N ARG A 382 10.04 -10.38 -46.31
CA ARG A 382 10.00 -8.94 -46.63
C ARG A 382 11.38 -8.46 -47.08
N SER A 383 11.40 -7.54 -48.06
CA SER A 383 12.63 -6.90 -48.47
C SER A 383 13.34 -6.19 -47.35
N GLY A 384 14.63 -6.39 -47.19
CA GLY A 384 15.44 -5.79 -46.12
C GLY A 384 15.32 -6.48 -44.74
N VAL A 385 14.47 -7.52 -44.61
CA VAL A 385 14.34 -8.29 -43.38
C VAL A 385 14.97 -9.67 -43.55
N LYS A 386 15.73 -10.11 -42.56
CA LYS A 386 16.30 -11.45 -42.52
C LYS A 386 15.20 -12.51 -42.45
N SER A 387 15.31 -13.55 -43.25
CA SER A 387 14.39 -14.70 -43.25
C SER A 387 14.96 -15.91 -42.53
N GLY A 388 16.27 -15.91 -42.29
CA GLY A 388 16.96 -16.99 -41.61
C GLY A 388 18.28 -16.53 -41.02
N ILE A 389 18.79 -17.31 -40.09
CA ILE A 389 20.04 -17.06 -39.39
C ILE A 389 20.69 -18.38 -38.99
N ASP A 390 21.99 -18.46 -39.19
CA ASP A 390 22.87 -19.47 -38.61
C ASP A 390 23.54 -18.88 -37.35
N ARG A 391 23.56 -19.62 -36.28
CA ARG A 391 24.01 -19.11 -34.99
C ARG A 391 24.77 -20.15 -34.18
N TYR A 392 25.82 -19.67 -33.48
CA TYR A 392 26.54 -20.44 -32.50
C TYR A 392 26.31 -19.80 -31.12
N TYR A 393 25.89 -20.59 -30.13
CA TYR A 393 25.65 -20.13 -28.77
C TYR A 393 26.13 -21.20 -27.77
N THR A 394 26.21 -20.82 -26.52
CA THR A 394 26.47 -21.74 -25.42
C THR A 394 25.14 -21.95 -24.68
N ASP A 395 24.68 -23.20 -24.62
CA ASP A 395 23.42 -23.53 -23.96
C ASP A 395 23.51 -23.40 -22.43
N GLN A 396 22.40 -23.59 -21.73
CA GLN A 396 22.30 -23.49 -20.27
C GLN A 396 23.22 -24.48 -19.53
N ASN A 397 23.68 -25.53 -20.20
CA ASN A 397 24.59 -26.54 -19.67
C ASN A 397 26.08 -26.23 -19.98
N GLY A 398 26.37 -25.08 -20.58
CA GLY A 398 27.71 -24.68 -20.97
C GLY A 398 28.23 -25.35 -22.26
N LYS A 399 27.39 -26.08 -23.00
CA LYS A 399 27.75 -26.74 -24.25
C LYS A 399 27.63 -25.78 -25.42
N ARG A 400 28.65 -25.74 -26.27
CA ARG A 400 28.60 -24.97 -27.52
C ARG A 400 27.71 -25.68 -28.54
N VAL A 401 26.67 -25.00 -29.00
CA VAL A 401 25.64 -25.51 -29.89
C VAL A 401 25.61 -24.60 -31.15
N SER A 402 25.42 -25.21 -32.32
CA SER A 402 25.07 -24.47 -33.53
C SER A 402 23.64 -24.78 -33.93
N GLY A 403 22.95 -23.81 -34.50
CA GLY A 403 21.60 -23.99 -34.98
C GLY A 403 21.29 -23.07 -36.15
N ASP A 404 20.55 -23.62 -37.10
CA ASP A 404 19.96 -22.88 -38.20
C ASP A 404 18.51 -22.55 -37.89
N TYR A 405 18.11 -21.32 -38.09
CA TYR A 405 16.79 -20.82 -37.72
C TYR A 405 16.14 -20.11 -38.91
N LEU A 406 14.87 -20.38 -39.15
CA LEU A 406 14.04 -19.50 -39.99
C LEU A 406 13.37 -18.46 -39.09
N ILE A 407 13.45 -17.22 -39.52
CA ILE A 407 12.72 -16.14 -38.85
C ILE A 407 11.27 -16.23 -39.32
N VAL A 408 10.38 -16.47 -38.33
CA VAL A 408 8.97 -16.71 -38.59
C VAL A 408 8.08 -15.73 -37.87
N GLU A 409 6.85 -15.61 -38.35
CA GLU A 409 5.78 -14.83 -37.73
C GLU A 409 4.47 -15.63 -37.79
N ALA A 410 3.61 -15.47 -36.78
CA ALA A 410 2.28 -16.05 -36.73
C ALA A 410 1.31 -15.08 -37.43
N ILE A 411 0.64 -15.53 -38.48
CA ILE A 411 -0.27 -14.74 -39.31
C ILE A 411 -1.68 -15.31 -39.13
N ASP A 412 -2.64 -14.45 -38.75
CA ASP A 412 -4.05 -14.82 -38.66
C ASP A 412 -4.72 -14.97 -40.04
N SER A 413 -6.01 -15.31 -40.05
CA SER A 413 -6.80 -15.45 -41.28
C SER A 413 -7.01 -14.12 -42.03
N GLU A 414 -6.80 -12.97 -41.36
CA GLU A 414 -6.92 -11.64 -41.94
C GLU A 414 -5.58 -11.12 -42.50
N GLY A 415 -4.49 -11.85 -42.26
CA GLY A 415 -3.14 -11.49 -42.73
C GLY A 415 -2.35 -10.62 -41.73
N ASN A 416 -2.82 -10.48 -40.51
CA ASN A 416 -2.15 -9.71 -39.48
C ASN A 416 -1.18 -10.60 -38.68
N ALA A 417 0.04 -10.10 -38.45
CA ALA A 417 0.98 -10.73 -37.54
C ALA A 417 0.62 -10.36 -36.08
N PHE A 418 0.61 -11.33 -35.19
CA PHE A 418 0.39 -11.11 -33.76
C PHE A 418 1.56 -11.63 -32.92
N GLN A 419 1.65 -11.11 -31.70
CA GLN A 419 2.74 -11.46 -30.78
C GLN A 419 2.49 -12.81 -30.12
N MET A 420 3.54 -13.61 -30.01
CA MET A 420 3.55 -14.90 -29.34
C MET A 420 4.52 -14.89 -28.16
N ASP A 421 4.16 -15.62 -27.10
CA ASP A 421 5.05 -15.86 -25.97
C ASP A 421 5.99 -17.03 -26.33
N ILE A 422 7.22 -16.71 -26.65
CA ILE A 422 8.23 -17.64 -27.13
C ILE A 422 9.29 -17.87 -26.05
N ARG A 423 9.58 -19.14 -25.79
CA ARG A 423 10.68 -19.51 -24.90
C ARG A 423 11.99 -19.57 -25.68
N ASN A 424 12.91 -18.68 -25.36
CA ASN A 424 14.24 -18.67 -25.94
C ASN A 424 15.06 -19.87 -25.44
N GLU A 425 15.55 -20.73 -26.35
CA GLU A 425 16.30 -21.91 -25.97
C GLU A 425 17.72 -21.61 -25.44
N GLU A 426 18.27 -20.43 -25.73
CA GLU A 426 19.59 -20.03 -25.28
C GLU A 426 19.63 -19.73 -23.76
N ASP A 427 18.61 -19.06 -23.23
CA ASP A 427 18.57 -18.59 -21.84
C ASP A 427 17.34 -19.08 -21.06
N GLY A 428 16.38 -19.76 -21.73
CA GLY A 428 15.14 -20.26 -21.13
C GLY A 428 14.10 -19.18 -20.82
N GLN A 429 14.37 -17.91 -21.15
CA GLN A 429 13.46 -16.79 -20.94
C GLN A 429 12.25 -16.88 -21.86
N ILE A 430 11.09 -16.43 -21.40
CA ILE A 430 9.90 -16.30 -22.23
C ILE A 430 9.75 -14.83 -22.59
N GLU A 431 9.70 -14.53 -23.89
CA GLU A 431 9.54 -13.18 -24.39
C GLU A 431 8.35 -13.10 -25.35
N ARG A 432 7.61 -12.00 -25.28
CA ARG A 432 6.48 -11.73 -26.16
C ARG A 432 6.96 -10.98 -27.39
N VAL A 433 7.01 -11.70 -28.52
CA VAL A 433 7.60 -11.21 -29.77
C VAL A 433 6.65 -11.42 -30.94
N ALA A 434 6.74 -10.54 -31.96
CA ALA A 434 6.02 -10.69 -33.23
C ALA A 434 6.73 -11.59 -34.24
N MET A 435 8.04 -11.74 -34.09
CA MET A 435 8.90 -12.58 -34.92
C MET A 435 9.87 -13.33 -34.01
N TRP A 436 10.19 -14.56 -34.37
CA TRP A 436 11.17 -15.39 -33.65
C TRP A 436 11.90 -16.32 -34.61
N GLY A 437 13.04 -16.86 -34.20
CA GLY A 437 13.75 -17.91 -34.96
C GLY A 437 13.22 -19.28 -34.57
N GLU A 438 12.67 -20.01 -35.53
CA GLU A 438 12.30 -21.42 -35.39
C GLU A 438 13.48 -22.28 -35.83
N ARG A 439 13.98 -23.15 -34.94
CA ARG A 439 15.11 -24.04 -35.23
C ARG A 439 14.73 -25.09 -36.26
N ILE A 440 15.55 -25.24 -37.29
CA ILE A 440 15.30 -26.20 -38.35
C ILE A 440 16.57 -26.99 -38.71
N PRO A 441 16.44 -28.15 -39.41
CA PRO A 441 17.58 -28.86 -39.95
C PRO A 441 18.33 -28.04 -40.99
N HIS A 442 19.65 -28.19 -41.04
CA HIS A 442 20.53 -27.49 -41.98
C HIS A 442 20.10 -27.62 -43.46
N GLU A 443 19.69 -28.81 -43.89
CA GLU A 443 19.19 -29.06 -45.24
C GLU A 443 17.96 -28.22 -45.61
N VAL A 444 17.09 -27.96 -44.64
CA VAL A 444 15.91 -27.10 -44.84
C VAL A 444 16.33 -25.65 -44.94
N TYR A 445 17.28 -25.23 -44.09
CA TYR A 445 17.82 -23.89 -44.11
C TYR A 445 18.46 -23.54 -45.46
N GLU A 446 19.35 -24.38 -45.94
CA GLU A 446 20.01 -24.14 -47.24
C GLU A 446 18.99 -24.13 -48.40
N ARG A 447 18.00 -25.02 -48.40
CA ARG A 447 16.93 -25.02 -49.41
C ARG A 447 16.12 -23.71 -49.44
N VAL A 448 15.75 -23.18 -48.27
CA VAL A 448 15.00 -21.91 -48.16
C VAL A 448 15.89 -20.73 -48.53
N LYS A 449 17.17 -20.79 -48.20
CA LYS A 449 18.17 -19.79 -48.57
C LYS A 449 18.41 -19.76 -50.09
N GLU A 450 18.52 -20.91 -50.75
CA GLU A 450 18.62 -21.02 -52.20
C GLU A 450 17.39 -20.46 -52.91
N ASP A 451 16.17 -20.81 -52.43
CA ASP A 451 14.89 -20.29 -52.95
C ASP A 451 14.82 -18.75 -52.82
N LYS A 452 15.34 -18.18 -51.75
CA LYS A 452 15.40 -16.71 -51.62
C LYS A 452 16.47 -16.06 -52.49
N LEU A 453 17.57 -16.74 -52.75
CA LEU A 453 18.69 -16.18 -53.50
C LEU A 453 18.43 -16.11 -55.03
N ASP A 454 17.51 -16.92 -55.55
CA ASP A 454 17.23 -16.94 -56.98
C ASP A 454 16.45 -15.71 -57.49
N ASN A 455 15.47 -15.22 -56.69
CA ASN A 455 14.62 -14.10 -57.10
C ASN A 455 14.24 -13.13 -55.95
N GLY A 456 14.77 -13.33 -54.74
CA GLY A 456 14.49 -12.52 -53.54
C GLY A 456 13.21 -12.86 -52.81
N ILE A 457 12.47 -13.88 -53.28
CA ILE A 457 11.18 -14.30 -52.71
C ILE A 457 11.29 -15.76 -52.25
N ILE A 458 10.71 -16.09 -51.11
CA ILE A 458 10.55 -17.48 -50.66
C ILE A 458 9.19 -17.98 -51.14
N ASN A 459 9.20 -18.91 -52.11
CA ASN A 459 7.99 -19.42 -52.75
C ASN A 459 7.16 -20.30 -51.79
N ASN A 460 7.82 -21.08 -50.93
CA ASN A 460 7.20 -21.94 -49.93
C ASN A 460 7.50 -21.42 -48.53
N ASP A 461 6.88 -20.30 -48.18
CA ASP A 461 7.10 -19.62 -46.89
C ASP A 461 6.30 -20.15 -45.71
N ILE A 462 5.37 -21.09 -45.92
CA ILE A 462 4.55 -21.69 -44.86
C ILE A 462 5.37 -22.75 -44.13
N VAL A 463 5.69 -22.50 -42.89
CA VAL A 463 6.43 -23.42 -42.01
C VAL A 463 5.48 -24.39 -41.32
N GLY A 464 4.35 -23.89 -40.81
CA GLY A 464 3.37 -24.67 -40.09
C GLY A 464 2.01 -24.00 -40.02
N LYS A 465 1.05 -24.69 -39.44
CA LYS A 465 -0.29 -24.17 -39.21
C LYS A 465 -0.78 -24.60 -37.82
N LYS A 466 -1.28 -23.67 -37.05
CA LYS A 466 -2.04 -23.93 -35.85
C LYS A 466 -3.51 -23.84 -36.18
N SER A 467 -4.19 -24.97 -36.21
CA SER A 467 -5.62 -25.00 -36.47
C SER A 467 -6.41 -24.92 -35.16
N ARG A 468 -7.55 -24.23 -35.18
CA ARG A 468 -8.46 -24.13 -34.06
C ARG A 468 -8.94 -25.52 -33.64
N GLY A 469 -8.90 -25.80 -32.36
CA GLY A 469 -9.30 -27.07 -31.75
C GLY A 469 -8.16 -28.06 -31.49
N TYR A 470 -6.94 -27.72 -31.87
CA TYR A 470 -5.74 -28.54 -31.65
C TYR A 470 -4.80 -27.88 -30.65
N LEU A 471 -3.95 -28.62 -29.93
CA LEU A 471 -2.97 -28.10 -28.97
C LEU A 471 -1.73 -27.54 -29.62
N ARG A 472 -1.28 -28.17 -30.72
CA ARG A 472 0.01 -27.89 -31.32
C ARG A 472 -0.14 -27.44 -32.77
N GLU A 473 0.89 -26.79 -33.26
CA GLU A 473 1.05 -26.52 -34.70
C GLU A 473 1.39 -27.81 -35.42
N GLU A 474 0.85 -27.97 -36.62
CA GLU A 474 1.26 -28.95 -37.62
C GLU A 474 2.35 -28.33 -38.48
N MET A 475 3.54 -28.95 -38.52
CA MET A 475 4.61 -28.51 -39.39
C MET A 475 4.35 -28.99 -40.83
N ILE A 476 4.18 -28.04 -41.74
CA ILE A 476 3.81 -28.28 -43.14
C ILE A 476 5.06 -28.31 -44.00
N MET A 477 6.07 -27.48 -43.72
CA MET A 477 7.29 -27.41 -44.49
C MET A 477 8.07 -28.73 -44.39
N LYS A 478 8.33 -29.35 -45.56
CA LYS A 478 9.00 -30.66 -45.62
C LYS A 478 10.35 -30.65 -44.92
N GLY A 479 10.51 -31.58 -43.97
CA GLY A 479 11.72 -31.75 -43.18
C GLY A 479 11.81 -30.89 -41.92
N VAL A 480 10.84 -30.04 -41.68
CA VAL A 480 10.77 -29.26 -40.44
C VAL A 480 10.05 -30.05 -39.35
N THR A 481 10.67 -30.09 -38.19
CA THR A 481 10.05 -30.59 -36.91
C THR A 481 10.28 -29.52 -35.86
N LYS A 482 9.32 -29.33 -34.96
CA LYS A 482 9.46 -28.35 -33.87
C LYS A 482 10.63 -28.75 -32.97
N GLN A 483 11.61 -27.87 -32.84
CA GLN A 483 12.80 -28.08 -32.02
C GLN A 483 12.93 -26.99 -30.95
N GLY A 484 13.81 -26.03 -31.16
CA GLY A 484 14.04 -24.90 -30.29
C GLY A 484 13.67 -23.58 -30.96
N GLN A 485 13.58 -22.53 -30.16
CA GLN A 485 13.20 -21.20 -30.62
C GLN A 485 14.16 -20.16 -30.06
N ILE A 486 14.42 -19.08 -30.76
CA ILE A 486 15.19 -17.92 -30.31
C ILE A 486 14.40 -16.63 -30.52
N THR A 487 14.56 -15.68 -29.62
CA THR A 487 13.85 -14.39 -29.66
C THR A 487 14.77 -13.23 -30.02
N ARG A 488 16.10 -13.46 -30.02
CA ARG A 488 17.12 -12.46 -30.29
C ARG A 488 18.17 -13.01 -31.25
N TRP A 489 18.61 -12.19 -32.20
CA TRP A 489 19.66 -12.54 -33.16
C TRP A 489 20.48 -11.35 -33.62
#